data_e5693783321cb78703fe6859c596f07c
#
_entry.id   e5693783321cb78703fe6859c596f07c
#
_cell.length_a   1.000
_cell.length_b   1.000
_cell.length_c   1.000
_cell.angle_alpha   90.00
_cell.angle_beta   90.00
_cell.angle_gamma   90.00
#
_symmetry.space_group_name_H-M   'P 1'
#
loop_
_entity.id
_entity.type
_entity.pdbx_description
1 polymer ?
#
loop_
_entity_poly.entity_id
_entity_poly.type
_entity_poly.pdbx_seq_one_letter_code
_entity_poly.pdbx_strand_id
1 'polypeptide(L)'
;MLEILKEEVYKANMDLPKYGLVTFTWGNVSGIDREKGLFVIKPSGVDYDKLKPEDMVVVDLQGNKVEGEYNPSSDTATHVVLYNAFPNIGGIVHTHSSWATSWAQAGRGIPCYGTTHADYIYGEVPCVRNLTKEEIDEAYEKNTGVLIADYFKDKDYEAVPAVLCKNHGPFTWGKDAHEAVHNAVVLEEVAKMASRCELINPQVKPAPQELQDKHYYRKHGANAYYGQIVK
;
A
#
# COMPACT_ATOMS: atom_id res chain seq x y z
N MET A 1 -7.93 -16.16 -17.91
CA MET A 1 -8.84 -15.01 -18.21
C MET A 1 -8.14 -13.67 -18.15
N LEU A 2 -7.29 -13.40 -17.19
CA LEU A 2 -6.53 -12.16 -17.01
C LEU A 2 -5.02 -12.42 -17.08
N GLU A 3 -4.54 -13.11 -18.09
CA GLU A 3 -3.16 -13.62 -18.15
C GLU A 3 -2.11 -12.50 -18.05
N ILE A 4 -2.35 -11.35 -18.71
CA ILE A 4 -1.45 -10.20 -18.65
C ILE A 4 -1.43 -9.64 -17.21
N LEU A 5 -2.59 -9.44 -16.60
CA LEU A 5 -2.68 -8.92 -15.23
C LEU A 5 -2.10 -9.91 -14.21
N LYS A 6 -2.28 -11.23 -14.41
CA LYS A 6 -1.63 -12.25 -13.56
C LYS A 6 -0.11 -12.14 -13.62
N GLU A 7 0.45 -11.97 -14.81
CA GLU A 7 1.89 -11.78 -15.00
C GLU A 7 2.40 -10.50 -14.33
N GLU A 8 1.66 -9.38 -14.46
CA GLU A 8 2.00 -8.10 -13.84
C GLU A 8 1.94 -8.18 -12.31
N VAL A 9 0.87 -8.76 -11.76
CA VAL A 9 0.71 -8.92 -10.31
C VAL A 9 1.73 -9.92 -9.76
N TYR A 10 2.05 -10.99 -10.48
CA TYR A 10 3.13 -11.89 -10.11
C TYR A 10 4.47 -11.15 -10.01
N LYS A 11 4.85 -10.39 -11.03
CA LYS A 11 6.10 -9.60 -11.01
C LYS A 11 6.14 -8.61 -9.85
N ALA A 12 5.02 -7.92 -9.61
CA ALA A 12 4.89 -7.01 -8.49
C ALA A 12 5.06 -7.72 -7.13
N ASN A 13 4.50 -8.93 -6.97
CA ASN A 13 4.73 -9.75 -5.78
C ASN A 13 6.20 -10.16 -5.64
N MET A 14 6.88 -10.53 -6.74
CA MET A 14 8.30 -10.90 -6.72
C MET A 14 9.23 -9.71 -6.41
N ASP A 15 8.79 -8.48 -6.63
CA ASP A 15 9.54 -7.30 -6.23
C ASP A 15 9.54 -7.09 -4.69
N LEU A 16 8.56 -7.61 -3.94
CA LEU A 16 8.53 -7.48 -2.47
C LEU A 16 9.76 -8.10 -1.79
N PRO A 17 10.12 -9.38 -2.02
CA PRO A 17 11.35 -9.95 -1.45
C PRO A 17 12.61 -9.30 -2.03
N LYS A 18 12.62 -8.92 -3.30
CA LYS A 18 13.74 -8.25 -3.96
C LYS A 18 14.09 -6.92 -3.29
N TYR A 19 13.08 -6.15 -2.84
CA TYR A 19 13.27 -4.89 -2.11
C TYR A 19 13.32 -5.06 -0.58
N GLY A 20 13.28 -6.29 -0.07
CA GLY A 20 13.37 -6.58 1.36
C GLY A 20 12.14 -6.14 2.17
N LEU A 21 10.97 -6.09 1.53
CA LEU A 21 9.72 -5.67 2.17
C LEU A 21 8.98 -6.80 2.88
N VAL A 22 9.38 -8.04 2.67
CA VAL A 22 8.70 -9.22 3.21
C VAL A 22 9.69 -10.26 3.76
N THR A 23 9.20 -11.05 4.71
CA THR A 23 9.85 -12.23 5.26
C THR A 23 8.94 -13.43 5.02
N PHE A 24 9.48 -14.58 4.58
CA PHE A 24 8.71 -15.78 4.26
C PHE A 24 7.56 -15.49 3.28
N THR A 25 6.32 -15.83 3.68
CA THR A 25 5.10 -15.66 2.87
C THR A 25 4.33 -14.37 3.20
N TRP A 26 4.87 -13.54 4.10
CA TRP A 26 4.18 -12.32 4.55
C TRP A 26 4.00 -11.32 3.42
N GLY A 27 2.86 -10.63 3.46
CA GLY A 27 2.54 -9.62 2.46
C GLY A 27 2.00 -10.18 1.15
N ASN A 28 1.45 -9.29 0.38
CA ASN A 28 0.85 -9.57 -0.93
C ASN A 28 0.68 -8.29 -1.75
N VAL A 29 0.54 -8.49 -3.05
CA VAL A 29 0.16 -7.45 -4.01
C VAL A 29 -1.07 -7.94 -4.77
N SER A 30 -1.98 -7.02 -5.06
CA SER A 30 -3.05 -7.23 -6.03
C SER A 30 -3.06 -6.15 -7.11
N GLY A 31 -3.72 -6.45 -8.23
CA GLY A 31 -3.99 -5.51 -9.32
C GLY A 31 -5.38 -5.75 -9.90
N ILE A 32 -6.08 -4.71 -10.33
CA ILE A 32 -7.48 -4.77 -10.78
C ILE A 32 -7.63 -4.42 -12.25
N ASP A 33 -8.48 -5.18 -12.95
CA ASP A 33 -9.09 -4.81 -14.23
C ASP A 33 -10.46 -4.17 -13.93
N ARG A 34 -10.52 -2.84 -13.97
CA ARG A 34 -11.73 -2.07 -13.65
C ARG A 34 -12.87 -2.31 -14.62
N GLU A 35 -12.57 -2.59 -15.89
CA GLU A 35 -13.59 -2.83 -16.92
C GLU A 35 -14.32 -4.15 -16.65
N LYS A 36 -13.59 -5.15 -16.19
CA LYS A 36 -14.16 -6.46 -15.85
C LYS A 36 -14.67 -6.56 -14.42
N GLY A 37 -14.31 -5.61 -13.55
CA GLY A 37 -14.63 -5.69 -12.11
C GLY A 37 -13.95 -6.88 -11.42
N LEU A 38 -12.77 -7.27 -11.89
CA LEU A 38 -12.00 -8.41 -11.40
C LEU A 38 -10.59 -7.97 -10.99
N PHE A 39 -10.09 -8.49 -9.89
CA PHE A 39 -8.70 -8.28 -9.50
C PHE A 39 -7.95 -9.60 -9.31
N VAL A 40 -6.66 -9.53 -9.45
CA VAL A 40 -5.72 -10.64 -9.26
C VAL A 40 -4.95 -10.41 -7.97
N ILE A 41 -4.78 -11.45 -7.16
CA ILE A 41 -4.08 -11.37 -5.88
C ILE A 41 -3.20 -12.61 -5.66
N LYS A 42 -2.13 -12.47 -4.86
CA LYS A 42 -1.27 -13.57 -4.46
C LYS A 42 -2.07 -14.63 -3.69
N PRO A 43 -1.82 -15.94 -3.95
CA PRO A 43 -2.39 -17.01 -3.14
C PRO A 43 -1.87 -16.97 -1.70
N SER A 44 -2.70 -17.42 -0.75
CA SER A 44 -2.38 -17.52 0.66
C SER A 44 -1.29 -18.56 0.91
N GLY A 45 -0.28 -18.23 1.71
CA GLY A 45 0.72 -19.18 2.23
C GLY A 45 1.67 -19.80 1.19
N VAL A 46 1.66 -19.35 -0.06
CA VAL A 46 2.61 -19.83 -1.08
C VAL A 46 3.91 -19.03 -0.98
N ASP A 47 5.04 -19.73 -0.85
CA ASP A 47 6.38 -19.14 -0.78
C ASP A 47 6.70 -18.39 -2.08
N TYR A 48 7.40 -17.25 -1.97
CA TYR A 48 7.74 -16.43 -3.14
C TYR A 48 8.62 -17.17 -4.16
N ASP A 49 9.55 -18.02 -3.70
CA ASP A 49 10.44 -18.80 -4.57
C ASP A 49 9.74 -19.94 -5.33
N LYS A 50 8.51 -20.30 -4.95
CA LYS A 50 7.69 -21.33 -5.61
C LYS A 50 6.55 -20.73 -6.42
N LEU A 51 6.29 -19.43 -6.24
CA LEU A 51 5.17 -18.74 -6.85
C LEU A 51 5.36 -18.62 -8.37
N LYS A 52 4.27 -18.78 -9.12
CA LYS A 52 4.23 -18.65 -10.58
C LYS A 52 3.06 -17.77 -11.00
N PRO A 53 3.07 -17.19 -12.22
CA PRO A 53 1.96 -16.38 -12.71
C PRO A 53 0.62 -17.11 -12.72
N GLU A 54 0.61 -18.41 -13.06
CA GLU A 54 -0.60 -19.24 -13.09
C GLU A 54 -1.21 -19.50 -11.71
N ASP A 55 -0.42 -19.36 -10.64
CA ASP A 55 -0.89 -19.53 -9.26
C ASP A 55 -1.72 -18.35 -8.76
N MET A 56 -1.65 -17.21 -9.46
CA MET A 56 -2.38 -16.00 -9.08
C MET A 56 -3.89 -16.25 -9.12
N VAL A 57 -4.60 -15.77 -8.10
CA VAL A 57 -6.03 -15.99 -7.91
C VAL A 57 -6.82 -14.79 -8.41
N VAL A 58 -7.87 -15.03 -9.21
CA VAL A 58 -8.80 -14.01 -9.69
C VAL A 58 -10.01 -13.95 -8.76
N VAL A 59 -10.36 -12.73 -8.32
CA VAL A 59 -11.44 -12.46 -7.38
C VAL A 59 -12.31 -11.32 -7.93
N ASP A 60 -13.62 -11.38 -7.69
CA ASP A 60 -14.52 -10.28 -8.01
C ASP A 60 -14.60 -9.21 -6.90
N LEU A 61 -15.28 -8.10 -7.16
CA LEU A 61 -15.45 -7.01 -6.19
C LEU A 61 -16.44 -7.33 -5.05
N GLN A 62 -17.04 -8.52 -5.06
CA GLN A 62 -17.82 -9.09 -3.96
C GLN A 62 -17.00 -10.02 -3.07
N GLY A 63 -15.75 -10.33 -3.49
CA GLY A 63 -14.85 -11.22 -2.76
C GLY A 63 -14.97 -12.69 -3.15
N ASN A 64 -15.71 -13.03 -4.21
CA ASN A 64 -15.83 -14.39 -4.67
C ASN A 64 -14.61 -14.76 -5.54
N LYS A 65 -14.03 -15.95 -5.28
CA LYS A 65 -13.01 -16.51 -6.16
C LYS A 65 -13.62 -16.91 -7.50
N VAL A 66 -13.11 -16.31 -8.58
CA VAL A 66 -13.58 -16.52 -9.96
C VAL A 66 -12.69 -17.55 -10.67
N GLU A 67 -11.37 -17.48 -10.46
CA GLU A 67 -10.39 -18.36 -11.11
C GLU A 67 -9.18 -18.60 -10.21
N GLY A 68 -8.54 -19.75 -10.32
CA GLY A 68 -7.35 -20.15 -9.58
C GLY A 68 -7.56 -21.41 -8.73
N GLU A 69 -6.50 -22.22 -8.60
CA GLU A 69 -6.56 -23.45 -7.81
C GLU A 69 -6.43 -23.18 -6.31
N TYR A 70 -5.61 -22.19 -5.95
CA TYR A 70 -5.33 -21.84 -4.56
C TYR A 70 -6.43 -20.98 -3.93
N ASN A 71 -6.41 -20.88 -2.61
CA ASN A 71 -7.16 -19.85 -1.90
C ASN A 71 -6.45 -18.50 -2.07
N PRO A 72 -7.18 -17.39 -2.27
CA PRO A 72 -6.58 -16.06 -2.29
C PRO A 72 -6.00 -15.70 -0.93
N SER A 73 -5.15 -14.66 -0.88
CA SER A 73 -4.63 -14.10 0.36
C SER A 73 -5.74 -13.86 1.39
N SER A 74 -5.43 -14.05 2.68
CA SER A 74 -6.34 -13.67 3.78
C SER A 74 -6.79 -12.21 3.72
N ASP A 75 -5.92 -11.33 3.21
CA ASP A 75 -6.21 -9.90 3.10
C ASP A 75 -7.19 -9.54 1.96
N THR A 76 -7.67 -10.52 1.21
CA THR A 76 -8.59 -10.31 0.08
C THR A 76 -9.78 -9.42 0.44
N ALA A 77 -10.39 -9.63 1.61
CA ALA A 77 -11.52 -8.82 2.03
C ALA A 77 -11.15 -7.34 2.26
N THR A 78 -9.94 -7.05 2.75
CA THR A 78 -9.40 -5.68 2.84
C THR A 78 -9.27 -5.06 1.45
N HIS A 79 -8.66 -5.79 0.50
CA HIS A 79 -8.48 -5.32 -0.88
C HIS A 79 -9.82 -5.04 -1.58
N VAL A 80 -10.82 -5.91 -1.40
CA VAL A 80 -12.19 -5.70 -1.91
C VAL A 80 -12.76 -4.37 -1.44
N VAL A 81 -12.67 -4.08 -0.13
CA VAL A 81 -13.18 -2.83 0.43
C VAL A 81 -12.45 -1.63 -0.17
N LEU A 82 -11.13 -1.68 -0.25
CA LEU A 82 -10.32 -0.57 -0.78
C LEU A 82 -10.56 -0.34 -2.28
N TYR A 83 -10.69 -1.39 -3.10
CA TYR A 83 -11.03 -1.23 -4.52
C TYR A 83 -12.42 -0.63 -4.73
N ASN A 84 -13.39 -0.95 -3.87
CA ASN A 84 -14.72 -0.35 -3.92
C ASN A 84 -14.73 1.10 -3.41
N ALA A 85 -13.92 1.43 -2.41
CA ALA A 85 -13.87 2.77 -1.81
C ALA A 85 -13.00 3.76 -2.63
N PHE A 86 -11.94 3.27 -3.30
CA PHE A 86 -10.96 4.08 -4.03
C PHE A 86 -11.01 3.76 -5.53
N PRO A 87 -11.91 4.40 -6.30
CA PRO A 87 -12.15 4.04 -7.70
C PRO A 87 -10.94 4.25 -8.62
N ASN A 88 -10.01 5.13 -8.27
CA ASN A 88 -8.87 5.50 -9.13
C ASN A 88 -7.62 4.63 -8.92
N ILE A 89 -7.59 3.75 -7.91
CA ILE A 89 -6.45 2.87 -7.70
C ILE A 89 -6.53 1.62 -8.57
N GLY A 90 -5.38 1.15 -9.04
CA GLY A 90 -5.25 -0.06 -9.86
C GLY A 90 -4.44 -1.17 -9.19
N GLY A 91 -3.74 -0.88 -8.10
CA GLY A 91 -2.99 -1.87 -7.32
C GLY A 91 -2.97 -1.55 -5.83
N ILE A 92 -2.84 -2.60 -5.01
CA ILE A 92 -2.73 -2.52 -3.54
C ILE A 92 -1.61 -3.45 -3.08
N VAL A 93 -0.84 -2.99 -2.10
CA VAL A 93 0.18 -3.77 -1.39
C VAL A 93 -0.12 -3.77 0.09
N HIS A 94 -0.01 -4.93 0.71
CA HIS A 94 0.12 -5.08 2.15
C HIS A 94 1.43 -5.78 2.48
N THR A 95 2.15 -5.29 3.48
CA THR A 95 3.37 -5.92 3.99
C THR A 95 3.48 -5.78 5.50
N HIS A 96 4.44 -6.51 6.08
CA HIS A 96 4.93 -6.28 7.44
C HIS A 96 6.39 -5.81 7.38
N SER A 97 6.70 -4.89 6.48
CA SER A 97 8.03 -4.31 6.32
C SER A 97 8.48 -3.63 7.62
N SER A 98 9.75 -3.82 7.98
CA SER A 98 10.21 -3.64 9.38
C SER A 98 10.03 -2.22 9.92
N TRP A 99 10.34 -1.20 9.12
CA TRP A 99 10.30 0.18 9.60
C TRP A 99 8.88 0.74 9.63
N ALA A 100 8.12 0.56 8.55
CA ALA A 100 6.73 0.99 8.51
C ALA A 100 5.88 0.26 9.56
N THR A 101 6.08 -1.05 9.74
CA THR A 101 5.38 -1.82 10.77
C THR A 101 5.78 -1.37 12.18
N SER A 102 7.03 -0.98 12.42
CA SER A 102 7.44 -0.42 13.71
C SER A 102 6.68 0.86 14.07
N TRP A 103 6.47 1.76 13.10
CA TRP A 103 5.63 2.95 13.26
C TRP A 103 4.16 2.58 13.53
N ALA A 104 3.63 1.61 12.78
CA ALA A 104 2.29 1.08 13.00
C ALA A 104 2.10 0.51 14.42
N GLN A 105 3.06 -0.29 14.90
CA GLN A 105 3.05 -0.86 16.25
C GLN A 105 3.19 0.21 17.33
N ALA A 106 3.98 1.26 17.08
CA ALA A 106 4.06 2.43 17.96
C ALA A 106 2.78 3.27 17.96
N GLY A 107 1.86 3.05 17.00
CA GLY A 107 0.59 3.77 16.89
C GLY A 107 0.76 5.23 16.50
N ARG A 108 1.78 5.53 15.69
CA ARG A 108 2.11 6.89 15.23
C ARG A 108 2.14 6.95 13.71
N GLY A 109 1.64 8.06 13.14
CA GLY A 109 1.88 8.43 11.76
C GLY A 109 3.34 8.81 11.53
N ILE A 110 3.79 8.81 10.27
CA ILE A 110 5.16 9.17 9.87
C ILE A 110 5.15 10.63 9.39
N PRO A 111 5.71 11.56 10.17
CA PRO A 111 5.76 12.96 9.76
C PRO A 111 6.65 13.18 8.53
N CYS A 112 6.30 14.14 7.69
CA CYS A 112 7.12 14.52 6.55
C CYS A 112 8.32 15.36 7.03
N TYR A 113 9.44 14.71 7.34
CA TYR A 113 10.65 15.42 7.81
C TYR A 113 11.52 15.96 6.68
N GLY A 114 11.31 15.56 5.43
CA GLY A 114 12.20 15.98 4.37
C GLY A 114 11.66 15.78 2.96
N THR A 115 12.45 16.26 2.02
CA THR A 115 12.08 16.35 0.60
C THR A 115 11.88 14.99 -0.07
N THR A 116 12.59 13.94 0.35
CA THR A 116 12.39 12.57 -0.16
C THR A 116 10.98 12.08 0.13
N HIS A 117 10.47 12.32 1.34
CA HIS A 117 9.09 12.01 1.70
C HIS A 117 8.12 12.88 0.87
N ALA A 118 8.33 14.19 0.86
CA ALA A 118 7.45 15.14 0.17
C ALA A 118 7.38 14.91 -1.36
N ASP A 119 8.40 14.31 -1.97
CA ASP A 119 8.39 14.00 -3.40
C ASP A 119 7.35 12.94 -3.81
N TYR A 120 6.85 12.15 -2.86
CA TYR A 120 5.97 11.01 -3.14
C TYR A 120 4.68 11.00 -2.33
N ILE A 121 4.70 11.54 -1.12
CA ILE A 121 3.57 11.50 -0.18
C ILE A 121 3.34 12.92 0.34
N TYR A 122 2.13 13.43 0.19
CA TYR A 122 1.79 14.78 0.61
C TYR A 122 1.40 14.83 2.09
N GLY A 123 2.31 15.37 2.90
CA GLY A 123 2.12 15.47 4.34
C GLY A 123 2.49 14.21 5.10
N GLU A 124 1.80 13.93 6.20
CA GLU A 124 2.03 12.78 7.07
C GLU A 124 1.46 11.51 6.49
N VAL A 125 2.18 10.38 6.59
CA VAL A 125 1.57 9.05 6.43
C VAL A 125 0.75 8.76 7.68
N PRO A 126 -0.57 8.58 7.57
CA PRO A 126 -1.41 8.39 8.76
C PRO A 126 -1.26 7.00 9.39
N CYS A 127 -1.51 6.93 10.71
CA CYS A 127 -1.71 5.68 11.43
C CYS A 127 -3.16 5.62 11.93
N VAL A 128 -3.98 4.73 11.37
CA VAL A 128 -5.36 4.54 11.84
C VAL A 128 -5.40 3.79 13.17
N ARG A 129 -6.49 3.94 13.91
CA ARG A 129 -6.70 3.32 15.23
C ARG A 129 -6.65 1.78 15.20
N ASN A 130 -6.64 1.16 16.36
CA ASN A 130 -6.95 -0.27 16.46
C ASN A 130 -8.41 -0.53 16.07
N LEU A 131 -8.66 -1.72 15.54
CA LEU A 131 -10.01 -2.28 15.51
C LEU A 131 -10.52 -2.53 16.93
N THR A 132 -11.82 -2.40 17.12
CA THR A 132 -12.47 -2.81 18.38
C THR A 132 -12.56 -4.34 18.46
N LYS A 133 -12.88 -4.86 19.65
CA LYS A 133 -13.08 -6.30 19.80
C LYS A 133 -14.19 -6.82 18.88
N GLU A 134 -15.29 -6.09 18.79
CA GLU A 134 -16.43 -6.43 17.94
C GLU A 134 -16.05 -6.47 16.46
N GLU A 135 -15.30 -5.47 15.97
CA GLU A 135 -14.79 -5.41 14.60
C GLU A 135 -13.84 -6.59 14.26
N ILE A 136 -13.04 -7.01 15.25
CA ILE A 136 -12.13 -8.16 15.11
C ILE A 136 -12.91 -9.47 15.06
N ASP A 137 -13.86 -9.64 15.98
CA ASP A 137 -14.66 -10.87 16.11
C ASP A 137 -15.61 -11.07 14.92
N GLU A 138 -16.10 -9.98 14.33
CA GLU A 138 -17.06 -10.02 13.23
C GLU A 138 -16.39 -10.36 11.89
N ALA A 139 -15.39 -9.56 11.46
CA ALA A 139 -14.74 -9.72 10.16
C ALA A 139 -13.43 -8.89 10.10
N TYR A 140 -12.36 -9.38 10.70
CA TYR A 140 -11.10 -8.67 10.91
C TYR A 140 -10.55 -7.99 9.64
N GLU A 141 -10.35 -8.74 8.57
CA GLU A 141 -9.75 -8.23 7.34
C GLU A 141 -10.67 -7.23 6.62
N LYS A 142 -11.98 -7.52 6.58
CA LYS A 142 -12.96 -6.58 6.02
C LYS A 142 -13.00 -5.28 6.80
N ASN A 143 -13.05 -5.36 8.13
CA ASN A 143 -13.12 -4.19 9.00
C ASN A 143 -11.82 -3.39 9.01
N THR A 144 -10.67 -4.02 8.73
CA THR A 144 -9.42 -3.31 8.42
C THR A 144 -9.60 -2.42 7.19
N GLY A 145 -10.17 -2.95 6.11
CA GLY A 145 -10.45 -2.17 4.90
C GLY A 145 -11.45 -1.05 5.15
N VAL A 146 -12.52 -1.31 5.89
CA VAL A 146 -13.53 -0.28 6.26
C VAL A 146 -12.89 0.84 7.06
N LEU A 147 -12.05 0.52 8.05
CA LEU A 147 -11.35 1.51 8.86
C LEU A 147 -10.44 2.42 8.03
N ILE A 148 -9.73 1.85 7.04
CA ILE A 148 -8.90 2.62 6.11
C ILE A 148 -9.76 3.51 5.23
N ALA A 149 -10.82 2.96 4.63
CA ALA A 149 -11.74 3.68 3.75
C ALA A 149 -12.41 4.85 4.48
N ASP A 150 -12.88 4.64 5.70
CA ASP A 150 -13.49 5.67 6.54
C ASP A 150 -12.51 6.80 6.87
N TYR A 151 -11.24 6.47 7.13
CA TYR A 151 -10.21 7.49 7.38
C TYR A 151 -10.01 8.41 6.17
N PHE A 152 -10.05 7.85 4.95
CA PHE A 152 -9.82 8.61 3.71
C PHE A 152 -11.09 9.20 3.08
N LYS A 153 -12.26 9.03 3.68
CA LYS A 153 -13.54 9.48 3.11
C LYS A 153 -13.54 10.94 2.65
N ASP A 154 -12.89 11.83 3.43
CA ASP A 154 -12.80 13.26 3.16
C ASP A 154 -11.34 13.70 2.91
N LYS A 155 -10.48 12.80 2.48
CA LYS A 155 -9.04 13.03 2.24
C LYS A 155 -8.63 12.52 0.87
N ASP A 156 -7.57 13.11 0.36
CA ASP A 156 -6.98 12.72 -0.92
C ASP A 156 -6.09 11.47 -0.75
N TYR A 157 -6.66 10.29 -1.02
CA TYR A 157 -5.93 9.03 -0.98
C TYR A 157 -4.91 8.89 -2.12
N GLU A 158 -5.03 9.68 -3.19
CA GLU A 158 -4.05 9.67 -4.29
C GLU A 158 -2.80 10.49 -3.92
N ALA A 159 -2.98 11.59 -3.19
CA ALA A 159 -1.86 12.38 -2.67
C ALA A 159 -1.14 11.71 -1.49
N VAL A 160 -1.83 10.83 -0.75
CA VAL A 160 -1.27 10.04 0.36
C VAL A 160 -1.53 8.56 0.10
N PRO A 161 -0.74 7.91 -0.80
CA PRO A 161 -1.00 6.53 -1.24
C PRO A 161 -0.52 5.48 -0.24
N ALA A 162 -0.64 5.76 1.06
CA ALA A 162 -0.15 4.91 2.13
C ALA A 162 -0.92 5.12 3.44
N VAL A 163 -1.02 4.07 4.25
CA VAL A 163 -1.59 4.11 5.60
C VAL A 163 -0.93 3.05 6.48
N LEU A 164 -0.79 3.36 7.77
CA LEU A 164 -0.42 2.40 8.79
C LEU A 164 -1.66 1.96 9.56
N CYS A 165 -1.84 0.66 9.72
CA CYS A 165 -2.84 0.11 10.63
C CYS A 165 -2.19 -0.17 11.98
N LYS A 166 -2.65 0.48 13.05
CA LYS A 166 -2.06 0.34 14.39
C LYS A 166 -1.97 -1.11 14.83
N ASN A 167 -0.81 -1.51 15.37
CA ASN A 167 -0.46 -2.86 15.80
C ASN A 167 -0.49 -3.93 14.68
N HIS A 168 -0.56 -3.53 13.41
CA HIS A 168 -0.59 -4.47 12.28
C HIS A 168 0.55 -4.17 11.31
N GLY A 169 0.34 -3.31 10.34
CA GLY A 169 1.32 -2.98 9.30
C GLY A 169 0.79 -1.97 8.28
N PRO A 170 1.58 -1.69 7.24
CA PRO A 170 1.22 -0.74 6.20
C PRO A 170 0.34 -1.36 5.10
N PHE A 171 -0.50 -0.51 4.52
CA PHE A 171 -1.08 -0.69 3.19
C PHE A 171 -0.64 0.47 2.30
N THR A 172 -0.34 0.17 1.04
CA THR A 172 -0.07 1.17 0.00
C THR A 172 -0.84 0.84 -1.27
N TRP A 173 -1.06 1.84 -2.11
CA TRP A 173 -1.76 1.67 -3.38
C TRP A 173 -1.17 2.57 -4.45
N GLY A 174 -1.60 2.38 -5.69
CA GLY A 174 -1.20 3.16 -6.84
C GLY A 174 -2.12 2.90 -8.03
N LYS A 175 -1.85 3.52 -9.17
CA LYS A 175 -2.62 3.34 -10.42
C LYS A 175 -2.53 1.93 -11.01
N ASP A 176 -1.53 1.16 -10.58
CA ASP A 176 -1.30 -0.24 -10.95
C ASP A 176 -0.51 -0.96 -9.83
N ALA A 177 -0.33 -2.26 -9.97
CA ALA A 177 0.38 -3.09 -9.00
C ALA A 177 1.86 -2.66 -8.82
N HIS A 178 2.50 -2.21 -9.90
CA HIS A 178 3.90 -1.77 -9.86
C HIS A 178 4.06 -0.46 -9.07
N GLU A 179 3.19 0.52 -9.31
CA GLU A 179 3.21 1.78 -8.55
C GLU A 179 2.85 1.55 -7.07
N ALA A 180 1.93 0.65 -6.76
CA ALA A 180 1.63 0.27 -5.38
C ALA A 180 2.87 -0.29 -4.65
N VAL A 181 3.67 -1.13 -5.32
CA VAL A 181 4.97 -1.62 -4.79
C VAL A 181 5.98 -0.49 -4.68
N HIS A 182 6.08 0.39 -5.69
CA HIS A 182 6.95 1.57 -5.62
C HIS A 182 6.64 2.39 -4.36
N ASN A 183 5.37 2.66 -4.09
CA ASN A 183 4.93 3.39 -2.90
C ASN A 183 5.24 2.64 -1.60
N ALA A 184 5.20 1.31 -1.59
CA ALA A 184 5.61 0.49 -0.43
C ALA A 184 7.12 0.62 -0.16
N VAL A 185 7.96 0.62 -1.19
CA VAL A 185 9.41 0.84 -1.07
C VAL A 185 9.70 2.24 -0.53
N VAL A 186 9.03 3.26 -1.08
CA VAL A 186 9.17 4.65 -0.59
C VAL A 186 8.74 4.74 0.87
N LEU A 187 7.59 4.15 1.24
CA LEU A 187 7.10 4.16 2.61
C LEU A 187 8.11 3.56 3.59
N GLU A 188 8.68 2.40 3.26
CA GLU A 188 9.67 1.74 4.11
C GLU A 188 10.93 2.60 4.31
N GLU A 189 11.44 3.22 3.23
CA GLU A 189 12.61 4.08 3.33
C GLU A 189 12.33 5.40 4.07
N VAL A 190 11.17 6.04 3.89
CA VAL A 190 10.84 7.25 4.65
C VAL A 190 10.55 6.95 6.12
N ALA A 191 9.96 5.80 6.45
CA ALA A 191 9.79 5.31 7.81
C ALA A 191 11.14 5.14 8.53
N LYS A 192 12.10 4.52 7.85
CA LYS A 192 13.47 4.35 8.32
C LYS A 192 14.21 5.68 8.52
N MET A 193 14.10 6.61 7.55
CA MET A 193 14.67 7.94 7.68
C MET A 193 14.05 8.72 8.84
N ALA A 194 12.73 8.70 8.99
CA ALA A 194 12.02 9.38 10.06
C ALA A 194 12.45 8.86 11.44
N SER A 195 12.57 7.54 11.62
CA SER A 195 13.06 6.94 12.85
C SER A 195 14.47 7.43 13.23
N ARG A 196 15.35 7.53 12.23
CA ARG A 196 16.72 8.04 12.44
C ARG A 196 16.72 9.54 12.75
N CYS A 197 15.87 10.34 12.10
CA CYS A 197 15.73 11.76 12.42
C CYS A 197 15.35 11.99 13.89
N GLU A 198 14.39 11.22 14.41
CA GLU A 198 13.96 11.32 15.80
C GLU A 198 15.05 10.84 16.78
N LEU A 199 15.85 9.83 16.41
CA LEU A 199 17.00 9.40 17.21
C LEU A 199 18.11 10.45 17.25
N ILE A 200 18.38 11.15 16.14
CA ILE A 200 19.43 12.18 16.04
C ILE A 200 18.96 13.47 16.72
N ASN A 201 17.70 13.85 16.54
CA ASN A 201 17.10 15.04 17.14
C ASN A 201 15.68 14.71 17.62
N PRO A 202 15.48 14.37 18.91
CA PRO A 202 14.15 14.06 19.45
C PRO A 202 13.13 15.20 19.38
N GLN A 203 13.58 16.42 19.08
CA GLN A 203 12.73 17.61 18.93
C GLN A 203 12.54 18.01 17.46
N VAL A 204 12.93 17.16 16.50
CA VAL A 204 12.76 17.42 15.07
C VAL A 204 11.30 17.76 14.74
N LYS A 205 11.11 18.75 13.87
CA LYS A 205 9.79 19.17 13.38
C LYS A 205 9.64 18.78 11.93
N PRO A 206 8.39 18.53 11.47
CA PRO A 206 8.13 18.34 10.04
C PRO A 206 8.73 19.47 9.19
N ALA A 207 9.06 19.15 7.96
CA ALA A 207 9.53 20.15 7.00
C ALA A 207 8.46 21.27 6.82
N PRO A 208 8.86 22.52 6.62
CA PRO A 208 7.91 23.61 6.36
C PRO A 208 6.98 23.27 5.20
N GLN A 209 5.72 23.74 5.28
CA GLN A 209 4.69 23.42 4.30
C GLN A 209 5.10 23.84 2.88
N GLU A 210 5.71 25.01 2.75
CA GLU A 210 6.18 25.54 1.45
C GLU A 210 7.23 24.64 0.79
N LEU A 211 8.05 23.96 1.60
CA LEU A 211 9.04 23.00 1.09
C LEU A 211 8.35 21.69 0.68
N GLN A 212 7.37 21.22 1.45
CA GLN A 212 6.57 20.05 1.09
C GLN A 212 5.81 20.30 -0.22
N ASP A 213 5.12 21.42 -0.34
CA ASP A 213 4.38 21.83 -1.55
C ASP A 213 5.30 21.89 -2.77
N LYS A 214 6.47 22.55 -2.63
CA LYS A 214 7.44 22.67 -3.72
C LYS A 214 7.89 21.31 -4.23
N HIS A 215 8.17 20.35 -3.34
CA HIS A 215 8.65 19.03 -3.70
C HIS A 215 7.54 18.14 -4.26
N TYR A 216 6.37 18.17 -3.65
CA TYR A 216 5.23 17.38 -4.15
C TYR A 216 4.80 17.84 -5.54
N TYR A 217 4.49 19.13 -5.71
CA TYR A 217 3.94 19.65 -6.96
C TYR A 217 4.93 19.73 -8.13
N ARG A 218 6.25 19.63 -7.89
CA ARG A 218 7.21 19.48 -9.00
C ARG A 218 7.11 18.12 -9.71
N LYS A 219 6.54 17.10 -9.05
CA LYS A 219 6.34 15.75 -9.58
C LYS A 219 4.89 15.43 -9.90
N HIS A 220 3.96 16.08 -9.21
CA HIS A 220 2.52 15.81 -9.26
C HIS A 220 1.75 17.06 -9.69
N GLY A 221 0.66 16.85 -10.44
CA GLY A 221 -0.21 17.94 -10.87
C GLY A 221 0.13 18.54 -12.25
N ALA A 222 -0.68 19.52 -12.65
CA ALA A 222 -0.67 20.08 -14.01
C ALA A 222 0.64 20.79 -14.41
N ASN A 223 1.43 21.24 -13.45
CA ASN A 223 2.69 21.98 -13.67
C ASN A 223 3.93 21.16 -13.26
N ALA A 224 3.83 19.84 -13.20
CA ALA A 224 4.96 18.97 -12.90
C ALA A 224 6.08 19.15 -13.96
N TYR A 225 7.33 19.27 -13.50
CA TYR A 225 8.48 19.50 -14.36
C TYR A 225 9.67 18.56 -14.06
N TYR A 226 9.50 17.65 -13.08
CA TYR A 226 10.55 16.71 -12.72
C TYR A 226 10.56 15.51 -13.66
N GLY A 227 11.78 15.09 -14.05
CA GLY A 227 12.00 13.95 -14.92
C GLY A 227 12.29 14.33 -16.38
N GLN A 228 12.30 13.34 -17.25
CA GLN A 228 12.52 13.54 -18.69
C GLN A 228 11.20 13.92 -19.38
N ILE A 229 11.21 14.96 -20.17
CA ILE A 229 10.09 15.28 -21.07
C ILE A 229 10.15 14.25 -22.19
N VAL A 230 9.28 13.25 -22.14
CA VAL A 230 9.05 12.35 -23.28
C VAL A 230 8.31 13.16 -24.33
N LYS A 231 9.02 13.49 -25.41
CA LYS A 231 8.46 14.17 -26.59
C LYS A 231 7.62 13.22 -27.42
#